data_03564c0cbfa93a1935a10c81c312efce
#
_entry.id   03564c0cbfa93a1935a10c81c312efce
#
_cell.length_a   1.000
_cell.length_b   1.000
_cell.length_c   1.000
_cell.angle_alpha   90.00
_cell.angle_beta   90.00
_cell.angle_gamma   90.00
#
_symmetry.space_group_name_H-M   'P 1'
#
loop_
_entity.id
_entity.type
_entity.pdbx_description
1 polymer ?
#
loop_
_entity_poly.entity_id
_entity_poly.type
_entity_poly.pdbx_seq_one_letter_code
_entity_poly.pdbx_strand_id
1 'polypeptide(L)'
;MRSSFRRLIRSRDGVSAIEFAIILPVLLTILIGIFQFGTAMSNYLVLTNAAAKGALTLALSRGTTTPYTSTTAAINAAAPNLNTANITTTVTVNGSTCSSDSACLTNLLAGKTATVRTTYPCSLVVMGTNYAPSGCTLSAQTAQMVQ
;
A
#
# COMPACT_ATOMS: atom_id res chain seq x y z
N MET A 1 -2.30 -53.25 -18.86
CA MET A 1 -2.00 -51.89 -18.39
C MET A 1 -1.16 -51.78 -17.09
N ARG A 2 -1.00 -52.83 -16.28
CA ARG A 2 -0.22 -52.81 -15.03
C ARG A 2 1.32 -52.91 -15.19
N SER A 3 1.83 -53.37 -16.32
CA SER A 3 3.28 -53.61 -16.51
C SER A 3 4.07 -52.35 -16.91
N SER A 4 3.44 -51.40 -17.56
CA SER A 4 4.10 -50.14 -17.99
C SER A 4 4.40 -49.20 -16.81
N PHE A 5 3.55 -49.18 -15.77
CA PHE A 5 3.73 -48.34 -14.58
C PHE A 5 4.95 -48.75 -13.73
N ARG A 6 5.26 -50.07 -13.69
CA ARG A 6 6.45 -50.59 -12.96
C ARG A 6 7.79 -50.23 -13.62
N ARG A 7 7.82 -49.98 -14.92
CA ARG A 7 9.04 -49.58 -15.65
C ARG A 7 9.40 -48.14 -15.44
N LEU A 8 8.42 -47.24 -15.26
CA LEU A 8 8.63 -45.84 -15.00
C LEU A 8 9.23 -45.55 -13.59
N ILE A 9 8.93 -46.43 -12.63
CA ILE A 9 9.43 -46.27 -11.24
C ILE A 9 10.89 -46.75 -11.09
N ARG A 10 11.44 -47.47 -12.06
CA ARG A 10 12.77 -48.07 -12.00
C ARG A 10 13.84 -47.32 -12.81
N SER A 11 13.50 -46.25 -13.50
CA SER A 11 14.46 -45.40 -14.21
C SER A 11 15.01 -44.33 -13.25
N ARG A 12 16.33 -44.07 -13.30
CA ARG A 12 16.98 -43.01 -12.53
C ARG A 12 16.37 -41.65 -12.80
N ASP A 13 15.81 -41.43 -13.97
CA ASP A 13 15.08 -40.23 -14.37
C ASP A 13 13.79 -40.00 -13.55
N GLY A 14 13.14 -41.10 -13.08
CA GLY A 14 11.95 -41.02 -12.20
C GLY A 14 12.28 -40.57 -10.78
N VAL A 15 13.49 -40.85 -10.27
CA VAL A 15 13.90 -40.46 -8.93
C VAL A 15 14.07 -38.94 -8.84
N SER A 16 14.76 -38.33 -9.80
CA SER A 16 14.91 -36.88 -9.91
C SER A 16 13.56 -36.15 -10.01
N ALA A 17 12.59 -36.71 -10.72
CA ALA A 17 11.26 -36.12 -10.83
C ALA A 17 10.50 -36.12 -9.48
N ILE A 18 10.67 -37.19 -8.68
CA ILE A 18 10.06 -37.29 -7.35
C ILE A 18 10.73 -36.31 -6.37
N GLU A 19 12.06 -36.20 -6.39
CA GLU A 19 12.81 -35.25 -5.57
C GLU A 19 12.36 -33.80 -5.88
N PHE A 20 12.26 -33.46 -7.16
CA PHE A 20 11.78 -32.13 -7.58
C PHE A 20 10.32 -31.90 -7.14
N ALA A 21 9.45 -32.90 -7.26
CA ALA A 21 8.05 -32.78 -6.86
C ALA A 21 7.85 -32.51 -5.36
N ILE A 22 8.79 -32.96 -4.51
CA ILE A 22 8.75 -32.67 -3.05
C ILE A 22 9.24 -31.26 -2.74
N ILE A 23 10.24 -30.76 -3.47
CA ILE A 23 10.82 -29.44 -3.26
C ILE A 23 9.93 -28.34 -3.86
N LEU A 24 9.24 -28.63 -4.97
CA LEU A 24 8.45 -27.69 -5.73
C LEU A 24 7.41 -26.92 -4.89
N PRO A 25 6.60 -27.55 -4.01
CA PRO A 25 5.62 -26.82 -3.18
C PRO A 25 6.29 -25.80 -2.24
N VAL A 26 7.45 -26.14 -1.66
CA VAL A 26 8.19 -25.24 -0.78
C VAL A 26 8.71 -24.06 -1.57
N LEU A 27 9.31 -24.31 -2.75
CA LEU A 27 9.81 -23.27 -3.62
C LEU A 27 8.68 -22.31 -4.06
N LEU A 28 7.54 -22.84 -4.48
CA LEU A 28 6.38 -22.03 -4.86
C LEU A 28 5.85 -21.18 -3.71
N THR A 29 5.82 -21.71 -2.49
CA THR A 29 5.40 -20.96 -1.31
C THR A 29 6.31 -19.77 -1.05
N ILE A 30 7.63 -19.95 -1.17
CA ILE A 30 8.61 -18.88 -1.03
C ILE A 30 8.43 -17.82 -2.12
N LEU A 31 8.27 -18.24 -3.38
CA LEU A 31 8.08 -17.31 -4.50
C LEU A 31 6.80 -16.47 -4.34
N ILE A 32 5.70 -17.08 -3.92
CA ILE A 32 4.45 -16.37 -3.64
C ILE A 32 4.67 -15.37 -2.49
N GLY A 33 5.37 -15.76 -1.43
CA GLY A 33 5.70 -14.88 -0.32
C GLY A 33 6.50 -13.64 -0.75
N ILE A 34 7.53 -13.82 -1.57
CA ILE A 34 8.34 -12.72 -2.12
C ILE A 34 7.48 -11.78 -2.97
N PHE A 35 6.64 -12.33 -3.84
CA PHE A 35 5.75 -11.55 -4.70
C PHE A 35 4.76 -10.69 -3.88
N GLN A 36 4.13 -11.29 -2.87
CA GLN A 36 3.18 -10.59 -1.99
C GLN A 36 3.85 -9.50 -1.16
N PHE A 37 5.03 -9.76 -0.63
CA PHE A 37 5.81 -8.75 0.09
C PHE A 37 6.21 -7.61 -0.84
N GLY A 38 6.64 -7.91 -2.06
CA GLY A 38 6.99 -6.92 -3.07
C GLY A 38 5.83 -5.99 -3.41
N THR A 39 4.61 -6.54 -3.59
CA THR A 39 3.41 -5.73 -3.85
C THR A 39 3.02 -4.86 -2.64
N ALA A 40 3.09 -5.39 -1.43
CA ALA A 40 2.82 -4.62 -0.22
C ALA A 40 3.81 -3.46 -0.05
N MET A 41 5.10 -3.70 -0.30
CA MET A 41 6.14 -2.67 -0.25
C MET A 41 5.95 -1.60 -1.33
N SER A 42 5.59 -2.00 -2.55
CA SER A 42 5.23 -1.08 -3.63
C SER A 42 4.08 -0.17 -3.23
N ASN A 43 3.00 -0.73 -2.69
CA ASN A 43 1.84 0.03 -2.22
C ASN A 43 2.22 1.02 -1.10
N TYR A 44 3.09 0.59 -0.18
CA TYR A 44 3.60 1.46 0.89
C TYR A 44 4.40 2.65 0.35
N LEU A 45 5.27 2.43 -0.65
CA LEU A 45 6.04 3.50 -1.28
C LEU A 45 5.12 4.50 -2.02
N VAL A 46 4.13 4.00 -2.74
CA VAL A 46 3.13 4.85 -3.41
C VAL A 46 2.36 5.68 -2.39
N LEU A 47 1.92 5.05 -1.29
CA LEU A 47 1.20 5.74 -0.21
C LEU A 47 2.04 6.83 0.46
N THR A 48 3.33 6.57 0.67
CA THR A 48 4.28 7.54 1.24
C THR A 48 4.46 8.75 0.31
N ASN A 49 4.61 8.50 -1.00
CA ASN A 49 4.70 9.57 -1.99
C ASN A 49 3.40 10.38 -2.07
N ALA A 50 2.24 9.73 -1.98
CA ALA A 50 0.94 10.39 -1.97
C ALA A 50 0.78 11.29 -0.73
N ALA A 51 1.17 10.80 0.46
CA ALA A 51 1.17 11.59 1.69
C ALA A 51 2.09 12.81 1.59
N ALA A 52 3.29 12.65 1.00
CA ALA A 52 4.24 13.74 0.80
C ALA A 52 3.70 14.81 -0.15
N LYS A 53 3.11 14.39 -1.28
CA LYS A 53 2.45 15.30 -2.23
C LYS A 53 1.27 16.03 -1.59
N GLY A 54 0.44 15.32 -0.83
CA GLY A 54 -0.66 15.92 -0.08
C GLY A 54 -0.19 16.97 0.92
N ALA A 55 0.82 16.64 1.73
CA ALA A 55 1.37 17.55 2.72
C ALA A 55 1.98 18.82 2.08
N LEU A 56 2.68 18.67 0.96
CA LEU A 56 3.22 19.78 0.19
C LEU A 56 2.10 20.68 -0.37
N THR A 57 1.08 20.08 -0.99
CA THR A 57 -0.07 20.83 -1.51
C THR A 57 -0.78 21.58 -0.41
N LEU A 58 -1.01 20.94 0.75
CA LEU A 58 -1.62 21.59 1.91
C LEU A 58 -0.80 22.76 2.42
N ALA A 59 0.51 22.59 2.55
CA ALA A 59 1.42 23.63 3.03
C ALA A 59 1.45 24.87 2.12
N LEU A 60 1.25 24.68 0.82
CA LEU A 60 1.20 25.74 -0.20
C LEU A 60 -0.22 26.31 -0.40
N SER A 61 -1.24 25.71 0.20
CA SER A 61 -2.65 26.10 0.00
C SER A 61 -3.11 27.26 0.86
N ARG A 62 -2.20 27.92 1.59
CA ARG A 62 -2.55 29.12 2.33
C ARG A 62 -3.05 30.22 1.38
N GLY A 63 -4.20 30.81 1.73
CA GLY A 63 -4.84 31.84 0.89
C GLY A 63 -5.68 31.30 -0.26
N THR A 64 -5.74 30.00 -0.47
CA THR A 64 -6.67 29.36 -1.43
C THR A 64 -8.01 29.05 -0.74
N THR A 65 -9.07 28.89 -1.52
CA THR A 65 -10.42 28.59 -1.01
C THR A 65 -10.67 27.10 -0.77
N THR A 66 -9.82 26.21 -1.34
CA THR A 66 -10.04 24.76 -1.37
C THR A 66 -8.82 23.94 -0.89
N PRO A 67 -8.25 24.22 0.29
CA PRO A 67 -7.05 23.55 0.75
C PRO A 67 -7.23 22.04 0.96
N TYR A 68 -8.35 21.61 1.57
CA TYR A 68 -8.63 20.19 1.81
C TYR A 68 -8.92 19.43 0.51
N THR A 69 -9.78 20.00 -0.35
CA THR A 69 -10.14 19.42 -1.64
C THR A 69 -8.91 19.27 -2.55
N SER A 70 -8.07 20.29 -2.63
CA SER A 70 -6.83 20.25 -3.42
C SER A 70 -5.84 19.21 -2.87
N THR A 71 -5.73 19.08 -1.55
CA THR A 71 -4.88 18.09 -0.89
C THR A 71 -5.32 16.67 -1.20
N THR A 72 -6.62 16.36 -1.06
CA THR A 72 -7.15 15.03 -1.36
C THR A 72 -7.03 14.69 -2.85
N ALA A 73 -7.25 15.65 -3.73
CA ALA A 73 -7.02 15.48 -5.16
C ALA A 73 -5.56 15.16 -5.49
N ALA A 74 -4.61 15.87 -4.85
CA ALA A 74 -3.17 15.62 -5.03
C ALA A 74 -2.74 14.22 -4.52
N ILE A 75 -3.31 13.76 -3.40
CA ILE A 75 -3.09 12.42 -2.86
C ILE A 75 -3.57 11.36 -3.85
N ASN A 76 -4.79 11.49 -4.34
CA ASN A 76 -5.38 10.55 -5.28
C ASN A 76 -4.62 10.51 -6.62
N ALA A 77 -4.19 11.65 -7.12
CA ALA A 77 -3.38 11.75 -8.34
C ALA A 77 -1.98 11.13 -8.17
N ALA A 78 -1.42 11.17 -6.96
CA ALA A 78 -0.12 10.58 -6.66
C ALA A 78 -0.17 9.05 -6.38
N ALA A 79 -1.37 8.47 -6.30
CA ALA A 79 -1.60 7.05 -6.04
C ALA A 79 -2.39 6.35 -7.16
N PRO A 80 -1.96 6.42 -8.44
CA PRO A 80 -2.75 5.92 -9.58
C PRO A 80 -2.95 4.41 -9.57
N ASN A 81 -2.06 3.67 -8.90
CA ASN A 81 -2.10 2.20 -8.83
C ASN A 81 -2.87 1.68 -7.60
N LEU A 82 -3.33 2.56 -6.72
CA LEU A 82 -4.14 2.19 -5.56
C LEU A 82 -5.62 2.51 -5.83
N ASN A 83 -6.50 1.70 -5.25
CA ASN A 83 -7.92 2.05 -5.26
C ASN A 83 -8.14 3.24 -4.31
N THR A 84 -8.37 4.40 -4.86
CA THR A 84 -8.51 5.66 -4.11
C THR A 84 -9.67 5.63 -3.11
N ALA A 85 -10.71 4.83 -3.36
CA ALA A 85 -11.82 4.63 -2.42
C ALA A 85 -11.40 3.98 -1.10
N ASN A 86 -10.28 3.26 -1.10
CA ASN A 86 -9.72 2.58 0.07
C ASN A 86 -8.64 3.41 0.78
N ILE A 87 -8.27 4.56 0.24
CA ILE A 87 -7.32 5.48 0.88
C ILE A 87 -8.08 6.32 1.90
N THR A 88 -7.76 6.13 3.17
CA THR A 88 -8.26 7.02 4.22
C THR A 88 -7.21 8.10 4.50
N THR A 89 -7.63 9.37 4.38
CA THR A 89 -6.76 10.52 4.58
C THR A 89 -7.17 11.27 5.85
N THR A 90 -6.21 11.55 6.71
CA THR A 90 -6.36 12.42 7.87
C THR A 90 -5.45 13.63 7.68
N VAL A 91 -6.05 14.80 7.67
CA VAL A 91 -5.34 16.09 7.54
C VAL A 91 -5.34 16.79 8.89
N THR A 92 -4.17 17.23 9.33
CA THR A 92 -4.01 17.94 10.60
C THR A 92 -3.18 19.20 10.35
N VAL A 93 -3.67 20.33 10.79
CA VAL A 93 -2.98 21.62 10.68
C VAL A 93 -2.90 22.26 12.06
N ASN A 94 -1.70 22.65 12.47
CA ASN A 94 -1.45 23.26 13.79
C ASN A 94 -2.02 22.41 14.95
N GLY A 95 -1.93 21.07 14.83
CA GLY A 95 -2.45 20.14 15.85
C GLY A 95 -3.97 19.88 15.79
N SER A 96 -4.71 20.59 14.94
CA SER A 96 -6.15 20.41 14.75
C SER A 96 -6.45 19.62 13.48
N THR A 97 -7.26 18.57 13.59
CA THR A 97 -7.72 17.79 12.43
C THR A 97 -8.75 18.62 11.65
N CYS A 98 -8.58 18.68 10.32
CA CYS A 98 -9.54 19.30 9.44
C CYS A 98 -10.06 18.30 8.41
N SER A 99 -11.39 18.31 8.20
CA SER A 99 -12.11 17.41 7.29
C SER A 99 -12.86 18.15 6.18
N SER A 100 -12.69 19.46 6.10
CA SER A 100 -13.30 20.33 5.09
C SER A 100 -12.41 21.52 4.78
N ASP A 101 -12.67 22.18 3.67
CA ASP A 101 -11.90 23.36 3.26
C ASP A 101 -11.99 24.46 4.33
N SER A 102 -13.18 24.75 4.82
CA SER A 102 -13.39 25.78 5.86
C SER A 102 -12.67 25.47 7.17
N ALA A 103 -12.66 24.21 7.60
CA ALA A 103 -11.97 23.77 8.81
C ALA A 103 -10.43 23.88 8.67
N CYS A 104 -9.89 23.63 7.47
CA CYS A 104 -8.47 23.80 7.21
C CYS A 104 -8.05 25.26 7.15
N LEU A 105 -8.86 26.13 6.53
CA LEU A 105 -8.55 27.55 6.35
C LEU A 105 -8.29 28.30 7.67
N THR A 106 -9.07 27.98 8.71
CA THR A 106 -8.92 28.61 10.02
C THR A 106 -7.58 28.31 10.71
N ASN A 107 -6.94 27.21 10.35
CA ASN A 107 -5.72 26.72 10.99
C ASN A 107 -4.47 26.85 10.12
N LEU A 108 -4.60 27.18 8.81
CA LEU A 108 -3.50 27.34 7.86
C LEU A 108 -2.76 28.66 8.06
N LEU A 109 -1.98 28.72 9.14
CA LEU A 109 -1.18 29.88 9.50
C LEU A 109 0.29 29.66 9.10
N ALA A 110 0.98 30.70 8.61
CA ALA A 110 2.38 30.62 8.24
C ALA A 110 3.25 30.12 9.40
N GLY A 111 4.22 29.25 9.09
CA GLY A 111 5.12 28.67 10.08
C GLY A 111 4.51 27.57 10.94
N LYS A 112 3.24 27.22 10.76
CA LYS A 112 2.61 26.09 11.44
C LYS A 112 2.79 24.80 10.67
N THR A 113 2.71 23.68 11.38
CA THR A 113 2.89 22.35 10.78
C THR A 113 1.59 21.88 10.15
N ALA A 114 1.65 21.52 8.89
CA ALA A 114 0.62 20.79 8.15
C ALA A 114 1.04 19.32 8.03
N THR A 115 0.24 18.41 8.56
CA THR A 115 0.51 16.96 8.57
C THR A 115 -0.59 16.25 7.80
N VAL A 116 -0.18 15.39 6.90
CA VAL A 116 -1.06 14.48 6.16
C VAL A 116 -0.70 13.05 6.50
N ARG A 117 -1.67 12.31 6.97
CA ARG A 117 -1.59 10.88 7.21
C ARG A 117 -2.52 10.16 6.24
N THR A 118 -2.00 9.18 5.53
CA THR A 118 -2.76 8.31 4.64
C THR A 118 -2.69 6.89 5.14
N THR A 119 -3.79 6.16 5.07
CA THR A 119 -3.84 4.73 5.40
C THR A 119 -4.50 3.96 4.25
N TYR A 120 -4.03 2.73 4.04
CA TYR A 120 -4.52 1.83 3.02
C TYR A 120 -4.59 0.41 3.57
N PRO A 121 -5.64 -0.37 3.33
CA PRO A 121 -5.73 -1.73 3.84
C PRO A 121 -4.66 -2.62 3.21
N CYS A 122 -4.02 -3.47 4.04
CA CYS A 122 -3.14 -4.51 3.52
C CYS A 122 -3.98 -5.59 2.84
N SER A 123 -3.45 -6.14 1.73
CA SER A 123 -4.00 -7.35 1.12
C SER A 123 -2.88 -8.34 0.84
N LEU A 124 -3.01 -9.55 1.36
CA LEU A 124 -2.13 -10.69 1.10
C LEU A 124 -2.98 -11.78 0.45
N VAL A 125 -3.28 -11.61 -0.84
CA VAL A 125 -4.18 -12.52 -1.55
C VAL A 125 -3.38 -13.67 -2.17
N VAL A 126 -3.60 -14.89 -1.68
CA VAL A 126 -3.04 -16.13 -2.25
C VAL A 126 -4.19 -17.02 -2.69
N MET A 127 -4.21 -17.40 -3.95
CA MET A 127 -5.26 -18.24 -4.55
C MET A 127 -6.69 -17.75 -4.26
N GLY A 128 -6.89 -16.41 -4.28
CA GLY A 128 -8.20 -15.79 -4.04
C GLY A 128 -8.59 -15.63 -2.56
N THR A 129 -7.79 -16.11 -1.63
CA THR A 129 -8.01 -15.94 -0.19
C THR A 129 -7.08 -14.86 0.36
N ASN A 130 -7.63 -13.91 1.11
CA ASN A 130 -6.84 -12.88 1.78
C ASN A 130 -6.36 -13.38 3.15
N TYR A 131 -5.05 -13.52 3.30
CA TYR A 131 -4.38 -13.93 4.54
C TYR A 131 -3.86 -12.76 5.37
N ALA A 132 -4.15 -11.51 4.98
CA ALA A 132 -3.77 -10.37 5.80
C ALA A 132 -4.49 -10.44 7.16
N PRO A 133 -3.79 -10.16 8.28
CA PRO A 133 -4.43 -10.08 9.59
C PRO A 133 -5.59 -9.06 9.56
N SER A 134 -6.65 -9.34 10.32
CA SER A 134 -7.76 -8.40 10.47
C SER A 134 -7.25 -7.06 11.02
N GLY A 135 -7.63 -5.96 10.37
CA GLY A 135 -7.18 -4.62 10.74
C GLY A 135 -5.77 -4.24 10.25
N CYS A 136 -5.12 -5.08 9.43
CA CYS A 136 -3.85 -4.70 8.82
C CYS A 136 -4.02 -3.47 7.92
N THR A 137 -3.24 -2.42 8.19
CA THR A 137 -3.22 -1.19 7.39
C THR A 137 -1.79 -0.71 7.16
N LEU A 138 -1.50 -0.34 5.93
CA LEU A 138 -0.32 0.45 5.60
C LEU A 138 -0.60 1.90 6.01
N SER A 139 0.33 2.56 6.66
CA SER A 139 0.18 3.94 7.11
C SER A 139 1.42 4.75 6.74
N ALA A 140 1.21 5.88 6.09
CA ALA A 140 2.25 6.84 5.79
C ALA A 140 1.84 8.22 6.34
N GLN A 141 2.81 8.96 6.87
CA GLN A 141 2.58 10.29 7.40
C GLN A 141 3.72 11.21 6.99
N THR A 142 3.37 12.41 6.57
CA THR A 142 4.33 13.46 6.23
C THR A 142 3.86 14.78 6.79
N ALA A 143 4.80 15.56 7.31
CA ALA A 143 4.58 16.89 7.83
C ALA A 143 5.40 17.92 7.03
N GLN A 144 4.79 19.06 6.74
CA GLN A 144 5.41 20.21 6.06
C GLN A 144 5.07 21.50 6.82
N MET A 145 5.89 22.51 6.72
CA MET A 145 5.59 23.82 7.27
C MET A 145 4.78 24.64 6.27
N VAL A 146 3.71 25.26 6.75
CA VAL A 146 2.86 26.18 5.98
C VAL A 146 3.66 27.42 5.63
N GLN A 147 3.70 27.77 4.35
CA GLN A 147 4.42 28.93 3.81
C GLN A 147 3.54 30.19 3.76
#